data_b5e348e8167ead89e897999c067c4111
#
_entry.id   b5e348e8167ead89e897999c067c4111
#
_cell.length_a   1.000
_cell.length_b   1.000
_cell.length_c   1.000
_cell.angle_alpha   90.00
_cell.angle_beta   90.00
_cell.angle_gamma   90.00
#
_symmetry.space_group_name_H-M   'P 1'
#
loop_
_entity.id
_entity.type
_entity.pdbx_description
1 polymer ?
#
loop_
_entity_poly.entity_id
_entity_poly.type
_entity_poly.pdbx_seq_one_letter_code
_entity_poly.pdbx_strand_id
1 'polypeptide(L)'
;MKPVVILANNVEELGGAQVVVHSLAEIFRVNGHDCTLVGVTPFAQPHDFGDAETIALMPRMWPLAVAGDEANTESRAQLRAAAVNNLVVLLEAREPGFVIAAQLWSLEILLDAMKQVHRQGEWRIVGQYHGAFSAAARGRDLKRALRSAPLCDEFAVLTHEDAQAFADCGLTNMIVMGNPRTWSPSPEFARAPGKFIDFIGRFSHEKGPDLALAGFELARRELGADWTLRMVGSGPLEPELREQAGLQVEFVAPLANIEPILKQSAALLLTSRTEGAPLVVAEALAAGVPVIATDCSSGIREFFGATDSVYTDLIARESATGVADALLRFASSLPEDVSPTQLSPHVTYQRWNDLLNSL
;
A
#
# COMPACT_ATOMS: atom_id res chain seq x y z
N MET A 1 2.04 4.92 -28.32
CA MET A 1 1.82 3.79 -27.37
C MET A 1 0.34 3.75 -27.05
N LYS A 2 -0.21 2.58 -26.64
CA LYS A 2 -1.62 2.50 -26.24
C LYS A 2 -1.88 3.31 -24.96
N PRO A 3 -3.05 3.96 -24.81
CA PRO A 3 -3.41 4.67 -23.59
C PRO A 3 -3.56 3.72 -22.39
N VAL A 4 -3.31 4.26 -21.20
CA VAL A 4 -3.46 3.54 -19.92
C VAL A 4 -4.41 4.33 -19.02
N VAL A 5 -5.45 3.70 -18.53
CA VAL A 5 -6.34 4.25 -17.49
C VAL A 5 -6.09 3.50 -16.20
N ILE A 6 -5.68 4.20 -15.15
CA ILE A 6 -5.56 3.60 -13.81
C ILE A 6 -6.77 4.02 -12.99
N LEU A 7 -7.57 3.04 -12.59
CA LEU A 7 -8.79 3.23 -11.82
C LEU A 7 -8.60 2.75 -10.38
N ALA A 8 -8.80 3.63 -9.41
CA ALA A 8 -8.75 3.31 -7.99
C ALA A 8 -10.06 3.69 -7.28
N ASN A 9 -10.27 3.19 -6.08
CA ASN A 9 -11.44 3.58 -5.28
C ASN A 9 -11.46 5.10 -5.07
N ASN A 10 -10.29 5.67 -4.84
CA ASN A 10 -10.03 7.09 -4.66
C ASN A 10 -8.55 7.35 -4.98
N VAL A 11 -8.24 8.50 -5.54
CA VAL A 11 -6.89 8.89 -5.95
C VAL A 11 -6.39 10.16 -5.24
N GLU A 12 -7.18 10.71 -4.33
CA GLU A 12 -6.95 12.01 -3.69
C GLU A 12 -6.58 11.89 -2.20
N GLU A 13 -6.83 10.76 -1.55
CA GLU A 13 -6.48 10.53 -0.15
C GLU A 13 -4.97 10.25 -0.01
N LEU A 14 -4.33 10.73 1.04
CA LEU A 14 -2.97 10.32 1.37
C LEU A 14 -2.97 8.93 2.00
N GLY A 15 -2.57 7.92 1.23
CA GLY A 15 -2.51 6.53 1.67
C GLY A 15 -1.65 5.67 0.76
N GLY A 16 -1.23 4.50 1.24
CA GLY A 16 -0.31 3.62 0.49
C GLY A 16 -0.82 3.22 -0.90
N ALA A 17 -2.11 2.91 -1.05
CA ALA A 17 -2.69 2.55 -2.34
C ALA A 17 -2.67 3.74 -3.33
N GLN A 18 -2.91 4.97 -2.84
CA GLN A 18 -2.87 6.17 -3.67
C GLN A 18 -1.45 6.50 -4.09
N VAL A 19 -0.50 6.43 -3.18
CA VAL A 19 0.94 6.59 -3.51
C VAL A 19 1.35 5.60 -4.60
N VAL A 20 0.91 4.34 -4.53
CA VAL A 20 1.19 3.33 -5.56
C VAL A 20 0.61 3.72 -6.92
N VAL A 21 -0.67 4.12 -7.00
CA VAL A 21 -1.29 4.43 -8.30
C VAL A 21 -0.72 5.70 -8.93
N HIS A 22 -0.36 6.71 -8.13
CA HIS A 22 0.33 7.91 -8.61
C HIS A 22 1.72 7.58 -9.14
N SER A 23 2.52 6.81 -8.38
CA SER A 23 3.85 6.37 -8.81
C SER A 23 3.78 5.52 -10.08
N LEU A 24 2.78 4.65 -10.20
CA LEU A 24 2.58 3.84 -11.39
C LEU A 24 2.21 4.71 -12.60
N ALA A 25 1.33 5.71 -12.42
CA ALA A 25 0.97 6.64 -13.47
C ALA A 25 2.16 7.47 -13.94
N GLU A 26 2.97 7.97 -13.01
CA GLU A 26 4.20 8.69 -13.33
C GLU A 26 5.18 7.81 -14.14
N ILE A 27 5.40 6.56 -13.71
CA ILE A 27 6.22 5.59 -14.43
C ILE A 27 5.73 5.41 -15.87
N PHE A 28 4.42 5.26 -16.10
CA PHE A 28 3.88 5.15 -17.44
C PHE A 28 4.09 6.43 -18.26
N ARG A 29 3.85 7.61 -17.69
CA ARG A 29 4.01 8.90 -18.37
C ARG A 29 5.44 9.19 -18.78
N VAL A 30 6.42 8.99 -17.88
CA VAL A 30 7.85 9.20 -18.21
C VAL A 30 8.35 8.23 -19.27
N ASN A 31 7.69 7.10 -19.45
CA ASN A 31 7.96 6.14 -20.51
C ASN A 31 7.06 6.33 -21.76
N GLY A 32 6.37 7.46 -21.86
CA GLY A 32 5.66 7.89 -23.07
C GLY A 32 4.26 7.35 -23.26
N HIS A 33 3.65 6.74 -22.22
CA HIS A 33 2.25 6.36 -22.27
C HIS A 33 1.35 7.56 -21.94
N ASP A 34 0.21 7.68 -22.65
CA ASP A 34 -0.89 8.55 -22.25
C ASP A 34 -1.61 7.87 -21.06
N CYS A 35 -1.32 8.34 -19.84
CA CYS A 35 -1.82 7.73 -18.61
C CYS A 35 -2.77 8.67 -17.87
N THR A 36 -4.00 8.22 -17.65
CA THR A 36 -5.05 8.94 -16.92
C THR A 36 -5.31 8.25 -15.57
N LEU A 37 -5.33 9.04 -14.48
CA LEU A 37 -5.73 8.59 -13.15
C LEU A 37 -7.21 8.87 -12.90
N VAL A 38 -7.95 7.86 -12.44
CA VAL A 38 -9.39 7.93 -12.20
C VAL A 38 -9.73 7.41 -10.81
N GLY A 39 -10.38 8.22 -9.99
CA GLY A 39 -11.00 7.82 -8.72
C GLY A 39 -12.47 7.49 -8.89
N VAL A 40 -12.94 6.39 -8.31
CA VAL A 40 -14.39 6.09 -8.28
C VAL A 40 -15.10 7.15 -7.46
N THR A 41 -14.58 7.52 -6.30
CA THR A 41 -15.12 8.56 -5.42
C THR A 41 -14.11 9.67 -5.18
N PRO A 42 -14.54 10.94 -5.08
CA PRO A 42 -13.68 12.04 -4.64
C PRO A 42 -13.38 11.92 -3.13
N PHE A 43 -12.43 12.72 -2.65
CA PHE A 43 -12.08 12.84 -1.24
C PHE A 43 -12.36 14.26 -0.72
N ALA A 44 -12.73 14.38 0.57
CA ALA A 44 -13.13 15.68 1.14
C ALA A 44 -11.98 16.66 1.31
N GLN A 45 -10.77 16.14 1.53
CA GLN A 45 -9.54 16.92 1.72
C GLN A 45 -8.46 16.32 0.82
N PRO A 46 -8.48 16.63 -0.49
CA PRO A 46 -7.55 16.06 -1.45
C PRO A 46 -6.11 16.42 -1.08
N HIS A 47 -5.24 15.41 -1.17
CA HIS A 47 -3.80 15.58 -1.06
C HIS A 47 -3.24 15.98 -2.42
N ASP A 48 -2.32 16.92 -2.44
CA ASP A 48 -1.60 17.29 -3.65
C ASP A 48 -0.47 16.28 -3.91
N PHE A 49 -0.63 15.47 -4.93
CA PHE A 49 0.38 14.53 -5.42
C PHE A 49 1.27 15.13 -6.53
N GLY A 50 1.17 16.43 -6.79
CA GLY A 50 1.83 17.12 -7.89
C GLY A 50 0.98 17.19 -9.16
N ASP A 51 1.60 17.27 -10.34
CA ASP A 51 0.97 17.61 -11.64
C ASP A 51 0.04 16.53 -12.23
N ALA A 52 -0.38 15.53 -11.48
CA ALA A 52 -1.25 14.47 -11.98
C ALA A 52 -2.70 14.96 -12.07
N GLU A 53 -3.21 15.19 -13.28
CA GLU A 53 -4.64 15.39 -13.49
C GLU A 53 -5.41 14.14 -13.07
N THR A 54 -6.34 14.29 -12.13
CA THR A 54 -7.19 13.22 -11.61
C THR A 54 -8.65 13.46 -11.97
N ILE A 55 -9.38 12.39 -12.25
CA ILE A 55 -10.81 12.42 -12.57
C ILE A 55 -11.58 11.65 -11.51
N ALA A 56 -12.59 12.28 -10.90
CA ALA A 56 -13.52 11.58 -10.01
C ALA A 56 -14.80 11.20 -10.76
N LEU A 57 -15.20 9.92 -10.69
CA LEU A 57 -16.39 9.42 -11.36
C LEU A 57 -17.69 9.78 -10.64
N MET A 58 -17.66 9.83 -9.31
CA MET A 58 -18.81 10.24 -8.50
C MET A 58 -18.82 11.75 -8.25
N PRO A 59 -20.00 12.39 -8.24
CA PRO A 59 -20.11 13.82 -7.98
C PRO A 59 -19.89 14.17 -6.49
N ARG A 60 -19.90 13.19 -5.60
CA ARG A 60 -19.68 13.33 -4.14
C ARG A 60 -19.11 12.06 -3.54
N MET A 61 -18.58 12.16 -2.34
CA MET A 61 -18.06 11.03 -1.57
C MET A 61 -19.08 9.93 -1.37
N TRP A 62 -18.57 8.70 -1.32
CA TRP A 62 -19.38 7.52 -0.97
C TRP A 62 -19.86 7.63 0.49
N PRO A 63 -21.18 7.56 0.74
CA PRO A 63 -21.72 7.69 2.09
C PRO A 63 -21.37 6.47 2.94
N LEU A 64 -21.01 6.70 4.19
CA LEU A 64 -20.77 5.63 5.16
C LEU A 64 -22.03 4.78 5.35
N ALA A 65 -21.86 3.48 5.63
CA ALA A 65 -22.96 2.59 5.90
C ALA A 65 -23.56 2.88 7.29
N VAL A 66 -24.82 3.29 7.30
CA VAL A 66 -25.62 3.37 8.52
C VAL A 66 -26.65 2.24 8.45
N ALA A 67 -26.70 1.41 9.48
CA ALA A 67 -27.65 0.29 9.52
C ALA A 67 -29.10 0.83 9.54
N GLY A 68 -29.96 0.30 8.65
CA GLY A 68 -31.37 0.66 8.58
C GLY A 68 -31.70 1.97 7.83
N ASP A 69 -30.73 2.60 7.17
CA ASP A 69 -30.92 3.82 6.37
C ASP A 69 -31.22 3.48 4.89
N GLU A 70 -32.51 3.38 4.55
CA GLU A 70 -32.97 3.10 3.18
C GLU A 70 -32.59 4.22 2.20
N ALA A 71 -32.68 5.50 2.62
CA ALA A 71 -32.32 6.65 1.81
C ALA A 71 -30.83 6.62 1.44
N ASN A 72 -29.98 6.14 2.32
CA ASN A 72 -28.57 5.94 2.09
C ASN A 72 -28.31 4.80 1.08
N THR A 73 -29.14 3.75 1.11
CA THR A 73 -29.04 2.63 0.15
C THR A 73 -29.40 3.08 -1.26
N GLU A 74 -30.47 3.84 -1.45
CA GLU A 74 -30.85 4.41 -2.74
C GLU A 74 -29.79 5.40 -3.25
N SER A 75 -29.29 6.27 -2.38
CA SER A 75 -28.18 7.19 -2.69
C SER A 75 -26.93 6.46 -3.18
N ARG A 76 -26.59 5.31 -2.57
CA ARG A 76 -25.47 4.46 -3.01
C ARG A 76 -25.68 3.85 -4.37
N ALA A 77 -26.89 3.35 -4.66
CA ALA A 77 -27.21 2.80 -5.97
C ALA A 77 -27.11 3.87 -7.07
N GLN A 78 -27.59 5.08 -6.82
CA GLN A 78 -27.51 6.21 -7.73
C GLN A 78 -26.07 6.64 -7.97
N LEU A 79 -25.24 6.74 -6.92
CA LEU A 79 -23.81 7.09 -7.04
C LEU A 79 -23.04 6.01 -7.81
N ARG A 80 -23.34 4.73 -7.56
CA ARG A 80 -22.72 3.63 -8.30
C ARG A 80 -23.08 3.70 -9.78
N ALA A 81 -24.36 3.93 -10.11
CA ALA A 81 -24.81 4.08 -11.49
C ALA A 81 -24.14 5.29 -12.17
N ALA A 82 -24.03 6.43 -11.47
CA ALA A 82 -23.32 7.60 -11.99
C ALA A 82 -21.84 7.28 -12.28
N ALA A 83 -21.14 6.59 -11.37
CA ALA A 83 -19.74 6.20 -11.58
C ALA A 83 -19.60 5.30 -12.81
N VAL A 84 -20.47 4.30 -12.95
CA VAL A 84 -20.48 3.40 -14.13
C VAL A 84 -20.70 4.19 -15.41
N ASN A 85 -21.73 5.04 -15.47
CA ASN A 85 -22.04 5.84 -16.66
C ASN A 85 -20.91 6.81 -17.03
N ASN A 86 -20.32 7.49 -16.03
CA ASN A 86 -19.21 8.41 -16.27
C ASN A 86 -17.97 7.67 -16.76
N LEU A 87 -17.71 6.45 -16.25
CA LEU A 87 -16.62 5.63 -16.76
C LEU A 87 -16.86 5.16 -18.19
N VAL A 88 -18.09 4.79 -18.56
CA VAL A 88 -18.45 4.47 -19.94
C VAL A 88 -18.15 5.67 -20.86
N VAL A 89 -18.62 6.87 -20.52
CA VAL A 89 -18.35 8.10 -21.28
C VAL A 89 -16.84 8.35 -21.42
N LEU A 90 -16.09 8.15 -20.34
CA LEU A 90 -14.65 8.34 -20.34
C LEU A 90 -13.93 7.35 -21.27
N LEU A 91 -14.33 6.08 -21.27
CA LEU A 91 -13.72 5.04 -22.10
C LEU A 91 -14.11 5.18 -23.57
N GLU A 92 -15.39 5.52 -23.86
CA GLU A 92 -15.86 5.74 -25.24
C GLU A 92 -15.20 6.97 -25.90
N ALA A 93 -14.77 7.95 -25.11
CA ALA A 93 -14.07 9.14 -25.62
C ALA A 93 -12.59 8.90 -25.92
N ARG A 94 -12.07 7.68 -25.69
CA ARG A 94 -10.65 7.33 -25.84
C ARG A 94 -10.46 6.19 -26.83
N GLU A 95 -9.27 6.15 -27.44
CA GLU A 95 -8.83 4.96 -28.13
C GLU A 95 -8.62 3.82 -27.13
N PRO A 96 -9.01 2.59 -27.46
CA PRO A 96 -8.80 1.44 -26.60
C PRO A 96 -7.33 1.19 -26.28
N GLY A 97 -7.10 0.77 -25.06
CA GLY A 97 -5.79 0.51 -24.50
C GLY A 97 -5.90 -0.40 -23.28
N PHE A 98 -5.31 0.02 -22.18
CA PHE A 98 -5.30 -0.75 -20.93
C PHE A 98 -6.09 -0.04 -19.84
N VAL A 99 -6.86 -0.79 -19.06
CA VAL A 99 -7.44 -0.32 -17.82
C VAL A 99 -6.90 -1.16 -16.67
N ILE A 100 -6.20 -0.51 -15.73
CA ILE A 100 -5.66 -1.12 -14.52
C ILE A 100 -6.58 -0.73 -13.37
N ALA A 101 -7.36 -1.67 -12.85
CA ALA A 101 -8.20 -1.45 -11.68
C ALA A 101 -7.44 -1.83 -10.41
N ALA A 102 -6.97 -0.84 -9.67
CA ALA A 102 -6.04 -1.03 -8.55
C ALA A 102 -6.67 -1.64 -7.28
N GLN A 103 -7.99 -1.81 -7.22
CA GLN A 103 -8.69 -2.35 -6.05
C GLN A 103 -9.99 -3.05 -6.47
N LEU A 104 -10.47 -3.99 -5.66
CA LEU A 104 -11.65 -4.79 -6.01
C LEU A 104 -12.93 -3.97 -6.25
N TRP A 105 -13.12 -2.88 -5.52
CA TRP A 105 -14.32 -2.06 -5.75
C TRP A 105 -14.24 -1.29 -7.07
N SER A 106 -13.10 -0.70 -7.38
CA SER A 106 -12.87 -0.05 -8.67
C SER A 106 -12.97 -1.07 -9.83
N LEU A 107 -12.49 -2.31 -9.63
CA LEU A 107 -12.65 -3.39 -10.60
C LEU A 107 -14.14 -3.73 -10.82
N GLU A 108 -14.94 -3.84 -9.77
CA GLU A 108 -16.39 -4.09 -9.90
C GLU A 108 -17.12 -2.98 -10.66
N ILE A 109 -16.74 -1.71 -10.48
CA ILE A 109 -17.27 -0.57 -11.25
C ILE A 109 -16.83 -0.68 -12.72
N LEU A 110 -15.56 -1.00 -12.97
CA LEU A 110 -15.04 -1.20 -14.32
C LEU A 110 -15.78 -2.32 -15.05
N LEU A 111 -15.94 -3.47 -14.43
CA LEU A 111 -16.63 -4.61 -15.05
C LEU A 111 -18.10 -4.32 -15.37
N ASP A 112 -18.77 -3.50 -14.54
CA ASP A 112 -20.13 -3.04 -14.85
C ASP A 112 -20.16 -2.03 -16.01
N ALA A 113 -19.17 -1.14 -16.11
CA ALA A 113 -19.03 -0.19 -17.21
C ALA A 113 -18.73 -0.92 -18.54
N MET A 114 -17.83 -1.90 -18.51
CA MET A 114 -17.43 -2.66 -19.72
C MET A 114 -18.59 -3.38 -20.40
N LYS A 115 -19.65 -3.73 -19.68
CA LYS A 115 -20.89 -4.30 -20.26
C LYS A 115 -21.63 -3.32 -21.19
N GLN A 116 -21.30 -2.03 -21.12
CA GLN A 116 -21.97 -0.93 -21.85
C GLN A 116 -21.04 -0.25 -22.87
N VAL A 117 -19.73 -0.49 -22.79
CA VAL A 117 -18.73 0.05 -23.72
C VAL A 117 -18.81 -0.70 -25.06
N HIS A 118 -18.98 0.01 -26.18
CA HIS A 118 -19.14 -0.59 -27.51
C HIS A 118 -17.90 -1.34 -27.98
N ARG A 119 -16.71 -0.80 -27.72
CA ARG A 119 -15.41 -1.39 -28.10
C ARG A 119 -14.78 -2.18 -26.95
N GLN A 120 -15.61 -2.84 -26.10
CA GLN A 120 -15.11 -3.54 -24.91
C GLN A 120 -14.02 -4.59 -25.20
N GLY A 121 -14.13 -5.34 -26.29
CA GLY A 121 -13.18 -6.38 -26.66
C GLY A 121 -11.81 -5.86 -27.14
N GLU A 122 -11.67 -4.56 -27.35
CA GLU A 122 -10.40 -3.92 -27.70
C GLU A 122 -9.66 -3.37 -26.48
N TRP A 123 -10.32 -3.24 -25.32
CA TRP A 123 -9.72 -2.89 -24.05
C TRP A 123 -9.11 -4.11 -23.36
N ARG A 124 -7.94 -3.93 -22.74
CA ARG A 124 -7.30 -4.94 -21.90
C ARG A 124 -7.46 -4.56 -20.44
N ILE A 125 -7.92 -5.50 -19.63
CA ILE A 125 -8.27 -5.29 -18.22
C ILE A 125 -7.27 -6.01 -17.33
N VAL A 126 -6.59 -5.24 -16.47
CA VAL A 126 -5.76 -5.77 -15.40
C VAL A 126 -6.40 -5.42 -14.06
N GLY A 127 -6.90 -6.42 -13.33
CA GLY A 127 -7.34 -6.24 -11.96
C GLY A 127 -6.16 -6.34 -11.00
N GLN A 128 -6.16 -5.58 -9.89
CA GLN A 128 -5.15 -5.69 -8.85
C GLN A 128 -5.77 -5.92 -7.46
N TYR A 129 -5.06 -6.67 -6.64
CA TYR A 129 -5.33 -6.80 -5.21
C TYR A 129 -4.08 -6.48 -4.40
N HIS A 130 -4.14 -5.43 -3.58
CA HIS A 130 -3.00 -4.93 -2.80
C HIS A 130 -2.93 -5.48 -1.37
N GLY A 131 -3.85 -6.33 -0.96
CA GLY A 131 -3.82 -7.03 0.33
C GLY A 131 -3.17 -8.41 0.24
N ALA A 132 -2.84 -9.01 1.39
CA ALA A 132 -2.44 -10.41 1.44
C ALA A 132 -3.64 -11.34 1.21
N PHE A 133 -3.42 -12.53 0.63
CA PHE A 133 -4.44 -13.57 0.50
C PHE A 133 -5.09 -13.91 1.85
N SER A 134 -4.29 -14.01 2.92
CA SER A 134 -4.78 -14.30 4.26
C SER A 134 -5.81 -13.27 4.78
N ALA A 135 -5.70 -12.00 4.37
CA ALA A 135 -6.69 -10.97 4.68
C ALA A 135 -7.96 -11.15 3.84
N ALA A 136 -7.79 -11.42 2.54
CA ALA A 136 -8.92 -11.73 1.65
C ALA A 136 -9.74 -12.93 2.14
N ALA A 137 -9.07 -13.99 2.57
CA ALA A 137 -9.69 -15.23 3.05
C ALA A 137 -10.48 -15.06 4.36
N ARG A 138 -10.02 -14.16 5.26
CA ARG A 138 -10.75 -13.84 6.49
C ARG A 138 -11.94 -12.90 6.26
N GLY A 139 -11.90 -12.12 5.19
CA GLY A 139 -12.89 -11.10 4.84
C GLY A 139 -13.85 -11.53 3.74
N ARG A 140 -14.43 -10.52 3.09
CA ARG A 140 -15.31 -10.71 1.93
C ARG A 140 -14.57 -10.66 0.60
N ASP A 141 -13.30 -10.27 0.60
CA ASP A 141 -12.54 -9.95 -0.59
C ASP A 141 -12.18 -11.20 -1.40
N LEU A 142 -11.96 -12.34 -0.75
CA LEU A 142 -11.74 -13.59 -1.49
C LEU A 142 -12.92 -13.91 -2.42
N LYS A 143 -14.16 -13.86 -1.90
CA LYS A 143 -15.36 -14.11 -2.72
C LYS A 143 -15.52 -13.09 -3.85
N ARG A 144 -15.15 -11.83 -3.61
CA ARG A 144 -15.18 -10.76 -4.63
C ARG A 144 -14.12 -11.01 -5.70
N ALA A 145 -12.89 -11.33 -5.29
CA ALA A 145 -11.79 -11.66 -6.20
C ALA A 145 -12.14 -12.86 -7.09
N LEU A 146 -12.59 -13.97 -6.51
CA LEU A 146 -12.99 -15.17 -7.25
C LEU A 146 -14.11 -14.91 -8.27
N ARG A 147 -14.98 -13.93 -8.03
CA ARG A 147 -16.03 -13.53 -8.97
C ARG A 147 -15.52 -12.59 -10.07
N SER A 148 -14.61 -11.67 -9.73
CA SER A 148 -14.21 -10.57 -10.61
C SER A 148 -12.95 -10.87 -11.42
N ALA A 149 -11.96 -11.57 -10.85
CA ALA A 149 -10.70 -11.86 -11.50
C ALA A 149 -10.85 -12.66 -12.82
N PRO A 150 -11.74 -13.68 -12.93
CA PRO A 150 -11.93 -14.41 -14.20
C PRO A 150 -12.46 -13.54 -15.35
N LEU A 151 -12.90 -12.32 -15.08
CA LEU A 151 -13.41 -11.35 -16.07
C LEU A 151 -12.34 -10.35 -16.53
N CYS A 152 -11.13 -10.48 -16.02
CA CYS A 152 -9.96 -9.69 -16.42
C CYS A 152 -9.09 -10.51 -17.39
N ASP A 153 -8.29 -9.83 -18.21
CA ASP A 153 -7.22 -10.48 -18.96
C ASP A 153 -6.17 -11.04 -17.98
N GLU A 154 -5.78 -10.22 -16.98
CA GLU A 154 -4.87 -10.63 -15.92
C GLU A 154 -5.33 -10.10 -14.55
N PHE A 155 -5.01 -10.85 -13.49
CA PHE A 155 -5.26 -10.44 -12.11
C PHE A 155 -3.97 -10.41 -11.31
N ALA A 156 -3.53 -9.21 -10.96
CA ALA A 156 -2.25 -8.95 -10.32
C ALA A 156 -2.35 -8.98 -8.79
N VAL A 157 -1.42 -9.67 -8.18
CA VAL A 157 -1.18 -9.66 -6.73
C VAL A 157 0.28 -9.31 -6.44
N LEU A 158 0.62 -9.05 -5.17
CA LEU A 158 1.90 -8.46 -4.82
C LEU A 158 3.02 -9.51 -4.67
N THR A 159 2.69 -10.77 -4.37
CA THR A 159 3.66 -11.81 -4.01
C THR A 159 3.38 -13.14 -4.71
N HIS A 160 4.42 -13.97 -4.82
CA HIS A 160 4.28 -15.31 -5.40
C HIS A 160 3.43 -16.23 -4.51
N GLU A 161 3.58 -16.12 -3.18
CA GLU A 161 2.79 -16.91 -2.23
C GLU A 161 1.29 -16.58 -2.35
N ASP A 162 0.93 -15.28 -2.45
CA ASP A 162 -0.47 -14.88 -2.63
C ASP A 162 -1.01 -15.33 -4.00
N ALA A 163 -0.20 -15.24 -5.07
CA ALA A 163 -0.59 -15.72 -6.40
C ALA A 163 -0.91 -17.22 -6.38
N GLN A 164 -0.07 -18.03 -5.75
CA GLN A 164 -0.30 -19.46 -5.61
C GLN A 164 -1.57 -19.73 -4.79
N ALA A 165 -1.77 -19.02 -3.68
CA ALA A 165 -2.94 -19.22 -2.82
C ALA A 165 -4.27 -18.87 -3.52
N PHE A 166 -4.28 -17.82 -4.35
CA PHE A 166 -5.44 -17.51 -5.21
C PHE A 166 -5.63 -18.55 -6.33
N ALA A 167 -4.53 -19.03 -6.92
CA ALA A 167 -4.58 -20.09 -7.94
C ALA A 167 -5.13 -21.41 -7.37
N ASP A 168 -4.77 -21.78 -6.15
CA ASP A 168 -5.32 -22.94 -5.43
C ASP A 168 -6.84 -22.82 -5.18
N CYS A 169 -7.36 -21.58 -5.18
CA CYS A 169 -8.81 -21.31 -5.17
C CYS A 169 -9.46 -21.33 -6.56
N GLY A 170 -8.71 -21.63 -7.61
CA GLY A 170 -9.22 -21.81 -8.98
C GLY A 170 -9.04 -20.64 -9.93
N LEU A 171 -8.29 -19.59 -9.55
CA LEU A 171 -7.94 -18.51 -10.47
C LEU A 171 -6.76 -18.91 -11.36
N THR A 172 -6.88 -18.71 -12.68
CA THR A 172 -5.90 -19.16 -13.68
C THR A 172 -5.12 -18.02 -14.36
N ASN A 173 -5.59 -16.78 -14.21
CA ASN A 173 -5.01 -15.59 -14.82
C ASN A 173 -4.23 -14.72 -13.80
N MET A 174 -3.50 -15.38 -12.90
CA MET A 174 -2.74 -14.73 -11.84
C MET A 174 -1.38 -14.27 -12.34
N ILE A 175 -1.03 -13.02 -12.03
CA ILE A 175 0.32 -12.48 -12.22
C ILE A 175 0.85 -11.87 -10.94
N VAL A 176 2.17 -11.87 -10.77
CA VAL A 176 2.82 -11.19 -9.64
C VAL A 176 3.37 -9.85 -10.10
N MET A 177 2.76 -8.79 -9.57
CA MET A 177 3.16 -7.41 -9.83
C MET A 177 3.36 -6.68 -8.50
N GLY A 178 4.60 -6.62 -8.04
CA GLY A 178 4.95 -5.88 -6.83
C GLY A 178 4.63 -4.39 -6.95
N ASN A 179 4.52 -3.71 -5.81
CA ASN A 179 4.34 -2.27 -5.80
C ASN A 179 5.50 -1.55 -6.50
N PRO A 180 5.26 -0.47 -7.25
CA PRO A 180 6.33 0.38 -7.74
C PRO A 180 7.12 0.95 -6.57
N ARG A 181 8.39 1.23 -6.79
CA ARG A 181 9.19 1.96 -5.81
C ARG A 181 8.69 3.40 -5.76
N THR A 182 8.15 3.78 -4.63
CA THR A 182 7.53 5.09 -4.43
C THR A 182 8.53 6.16 -3.99
N TRP A 183 9.69 5.72 -3.50
CA TRP A 183 10.75 6.59 -3.02
C TRP A 183 12.14 5.99 -3.25
N SER A 184 13.12 6.85 -3.46
CA SER A 184 14.55 6.52 -3.50
C SER A 184 15.31 7.53 -2.66
N PRO A 185 16.36 7.11 -1.94
CA PRO A 185 17.24 8.06 -1.27
C PRO A 185 17.75 9.11 -2.26
N SER A 186 17.79 10.37 -1.82
CA SER A 186 18.42 11.42 -2.61
C SER A 186 19.93 11.13 -2.78
N PRO A 187 20.60 11.68 -3.81
CA PRO A 187 22.05 11.50 -3.98
C PRO A 187 22.88 11.95 -2.78
N GLU A 188 22.37 12.92 -2.01
CA GLU A 188 22.99 13.44 -0.80
C GLU A 188 22.55 12.69 0.46
N PHE A 189 21.72 11.64 0.32
CA PHE A 189 21.25 10.88 1.45
C PHE A 189 22.43 10.18 2.14
N ALA A 190 22.69 10.59 3.39
CA ALA A 190 23.63 9.92 4.27
C ALA A 190 22.94 9.65 5.60
N ARG A 191 22.94 8.41 6.02
CA ARG A 191 22.42 8.05 7.34
C ARG A 191 23.27 8.67 8.44
N ALA A 192 22.60 9.23 9.44
CA ALA A 192 23.19 9.66 10.69
C ALA A 192 22.28 9.12 11.82
N PRO A 193 22.29 7.77 12.05
CA PRO A 193 21.33 7.15 12.94
C PRO A 193 21.52 7.64 14.37
N GLY A 194 20.43 8.16 14.92
CA GLY A 194 20.26 8.34 16.36
C GLY A 194 19.76 7.08 17.00
N LYS A 195 19.29 7.17 18.24
CA LYS A 195 18.64 6.05 18.96
C LYS A 195 17.09 6.14 18.81
N PHE A 196 16.63 6.26 17.56
CA PHE A 196 15.20 6.33 17.23
C PHE A 196 14.74 4.97 16.67
N ILE A 197 13.75 4.39 17.33
CA ILE A 197 12.92 3.32 16.75
C ILE A 197 11.70 3.99 16.15
N ASP A 198 11.47 3.80 14.85
CA ASP A 198 10.40 4.50 14.13
C ASP A 198 9.25 3.57 13.79
N PHE A 199 8.06 3.88 14.28
CA PHE A 199 6.81 3.38 13.72
C PHE A 199 6.29 4.42 12.74
N ILE A 200 6.06 4.02 11.48
CA ILE A 200 5.56 4.92 10.42
C ILE A 200 4.30 4.31 9.80
N GLY A 201 3.16 4.95 10.00
CA GLY A 201 1.90 4.48 9.44
C GLY A 201 0.66 5.07 10.10
N ARG A 202 -0.51 4.67 9.59
CA ARG A 202 -1.79 5.05 10.17
C ARG A 202 -1.94 4.48 11.59
N PHE A 203 -2.43 5.26 12.53
CA PHE A 203 -2.72 4.79 13.89
C PHE A 203 -4.07 4.09 13.93
N SER A 204 -4.12 2.92 13.30
CA SER A 204 -5.29 2.04 13.21
C SER A 204 -4.95 0.66 13.77
N HIS A 205 -5.98 -0.08 14.21
CA HIS A 205 -5.81 -1.44 14.72
C HIS A 205 -5.06 -2.37 13.74
N GLU A 206 -5.30 -2.20 12.45
CA GLU A 206 -4.64 -2.97 11.39
C GLU A 206 -3.12 -2.81 11.40
N LYS A 207 -2.64 -1.56 11.61
CA LYS A 207 -1.20 -1.22 11.60
C LYS A 207 -0.51 -1.52 12.94
N GLY A 208 -1.25 -1.77 14.01
CA GLY A 208 -0.73 -2.22 15.29
C GLY A 208 0.16 -1.22 16.05
N PRO A 209 -0.11 0.10 16.04
CA PRO A 209 0.69 1.06 16.81
C PRO A 209 0.62 0.81 18.32
N ASP A 210 -0.44 0.18 18.79
CA ASP A 210 -0.63 -0.29 20.17
C ASP A 210 0.42 -1.38 20.54
N LEU A 211 0.72 -2.28 19.62
CA LEU A 211 1.76 -3.31 19.83
C LEU A 211 3.17 -2.70 19.83
N ALA A 212 3.43 -1.72 18.95
CA ALA A 212 4.70 -1.00 18.93
C ALA A 212 4.94 -0.29 20.27
N LEU A 213 3.94 0.45 20.74
CA LEU A 213 4.01 1.17 22.02
C LEU A 213 4.18 0.20 23.20
N ALA A 214 3.34 -0.83 23.29
CA ALA A 214 3.40 -1.80 24.37
C ALA A 214 4.76 -2.55 24.42
N GLY A 215 5.27 -2.97 23.26
CA GLY A 215 6.56 -3.64 23.18
C GLY A 215 7.73 -2.73 23.55
N PHE A 216 7.71 -1.47 23.10
CA PHE A 216 8.73 -0.50 23.49
C PHE A 216 8.71 -0.21 24.99
N GLU A 217 7.53 -0.01 25.59
CA GLU A 217 7.40 0.23 27.03
C GLU A 217 7.88 -0.95 27.88
N LEU A 218 7.72 -2.20 27.41
CA LEU A 218 8.30 -3.39 28.05
C LEU A 218 9.83 -3.39 27.99
N ALA A 219 10.42 -3.02 26.85
CA ALA A 219 11.87 -3.02 26.64
C ALA A 219 12.57 -1.78 27.23
N ARG A 220 11.85 -0.68 27.43
CA ARG A 220 12.37 0.67 27.71
C ARG A 220 13.45 0.73 28.81
N ARG A 221 13.27 -0.02 29.90
CA ARG A 221 14.22 0.02 31.02
C ARG A 221 15.58 -0.57 30.66
N GLU A 222 15.58 -1.63 29.86
CA GLU A 222 16.80 -2.33 29.44
C GLU A 222 17.46 -1.64 28.24
N LEU A 223 16.65 -1.02 27.34
CA LEU A 223 17.17 -0.18 26.25
C LEU A 223 17.93 1.03 26.76
N GLY A 224 17.50 1.61 27.89
CA GLY A 224 18.10 2.81 28.47
C GLY A 224 17.45 4.11 28.03
N ALA A 225 17.81 5.20 28.71
CA ALA A 225 17.13 6.49 28.58
C ALA A 225 17.33 7.21 27.23
N ASP A 226 18.34 6.80 26.46
CA ASP A 226 18.68 7.46 25.18
C ASP A 226 17.80 6.99 24.01
N TRP A 227 17.11 5.86 24.15
CA TRP A 227 16.24 5.34 23.10
C TRP A 227 14.87 5.99 23.11
N THR A 228 14.38 6.32 21.94
CA THR A 228 13.07 6.96 21.74
C THR A 228 12.26 6.18 20.71
N LEU A 229 11.02 5.85 21.05
CA LEU A 229 10.04 5.40 20.07
C LEU A 229 9.42 6.64 19.39
N ARG A 230 9.61 6.79 18.09
CA ARG A 230 9.02 7.88 17.32
C ARG A 230 7.86 7.34 16.48
N MET A 231 6.67 7.78 16.81
CA MET A 231 5.42 7.36 16.16
C MET A 231 5.02 8.39 15.12
N VAL A 232 5.22 8.07 13.83
CA VAL A 232 4.96 8.97 12.71
C VAL A 232 3.65 8.59 12.04
N GLY A 233 2.66 9.46 12.12
CA GLY A 233 1.35 9.20 11.54
C GLY A 233 0.22 9.86 12.30
N SER A 234 -1.00 9.42 11.99
CA SER A 234 -2.24 9.81 12.68
C SER A 234 -3.29 8.71 12.50
N GLY A 235 -4.36 8.76 13.28
CA GLY A 235 -5.47 7.82 13.12
C GLY A 235 -6.33 7.67 14.36
N PRO A 236 -7.36 6.81 14.28
CA PRO A 236 -8.37 6.70 15.34
C PRO A 236 -7.82 6.28 16.71
N LEU A 237 -6.66 5.58 16.77
CA LEU A 237 -6.04 5.16 18.03
C LEU A 237 -5.16 6.24 18.67
N GLU A 238 -4.91 7.38 18.01
CA GLU A 238 -3.98 8.39 18.51
C GLU A 238 -4.30 8.88 19.93
N PRO A 239 -5.55 9.18 20.31
CA PRO A 239 -5.86 9.61 21.67
C PRO A 239 -5.45 8.58 22.73
N GLU A 240 -5.74 7.30 22.50
CA GLU A 240 -5.41 6.21 23.41
C GLU A 240 -3.89 5.99 23.50
N LEU A 241 -3.20 6.05 22.36
CA LEU A 241 -1.73 5.92 22.31
C LEU A 241 -1.03 7.03 23.10
N ARG A 242 -1.50 8.28 22.98
CA ARG A 242 -0.94 9.40 23.72
C ARG A 242 -1.17 9.31 25.23
N GLU A 243 -2.31 8.74 25.65
CA GLU A 243 -2.61 8.51 27.06
C GLU A 243 -1.69 7.45 27.69
N GLN A 244 -1.32 6.42 26.91
CA GLN A 244 -0.48 5.30 27.35
C GLN A 244 1.02 5.56 27.21
N ALA A 245 1.41 6.54 26.42
CA ALA A 245 2.81 6.80 26.08
C ALA A 245 3.63 7.35 27.27
N GLY A 246 4.83 6.76 27.46
CA GLY A 246 5.82 7.23 28.40
C GLY A 246 6.66 8.41 27.85
N LEU A 247 7.61 8.90 28.66
CA LEU A 247 8.45 10.07 28.34
C LEU A 247 9.37 9.89 27.12
N GLN A 248 9.66 8.65 26.71
CA GLN A 248 10.55 8.31 25.59
C GLN A 248 9.76 8.02 24.30
N VAL A 249 8.53 8.51 24.20
CA VAL A 249 7.69 8.33 23.01
C VAL A 249 7.38 9.71 22.41
N GLU A 250 7.72 9.88 21.13
CA GLU A 250 7.44 11.07 20.36
C GLU A 250 6.38 10.80 19.30
N PHE A 251 5.42 11.73 19.16
CA PHE A 251 4.41 11.69 18.11
C PHE A 251 4.70 12.75 17.06
N VAL A 252 4.83 12.29 15.81
CA VAL A 252 5.09 13.15 14.65
C VAL A 252 3.89 13.05 13.69
N ALA A 253 3.43 14.19 13.20
CA ALA A 253 2.34 14.23 12.22
C ALA A 253 2.72 13.45 10.94
N PRO A 254 1.73 12.99 10.14
CA PRO A 254 2.00 12.35 8.86
C PRO A 254 2.87 13.23 7.97
N LEU A 255 3.85 12.62 7.30
CA LEU A 255 4.78 13.28 6.39
C LEU A 255 4.62 12.74 4.98
N ALA A 256 4.62 13.64 3.99
CA ALA A 256 4.66 13.26 2.58
C ALA A 256 6.06 12.74 2.18
N ASN A 257 7.11 13.25 2.81
CA ASN A 257 8.49 12.77 2.63
C ASN A 257 9.04 12.26 3.96
N ILE A 258 9.31 10.96 4.04
CA ILE A 258 9.85 10.29 5.24
C ILE A 258 11.38 10.26 5.29
N GLU A 259 12.07 10.80 4.28
CA GLU A 259 13.54 10.81 4.23
C GLU A 259 14.20 11.41 5.47
N PRO A 260 13.71 12.55 6.04
CA PRO A 260 14.28 13.10 7.26
C PRO A 260 14.17 12.17 8.48
N ILE A 261 13.12 11.35 8.53
CA ILE A 261 12.90 10.34 9.56
C ILE A 261 13.90 9.19 9.35
N LEU A 262 13.91 8.59 8.15
CA LEU A 262 14.78 7.44 7.82
C LEU A 262 16.26 7.77 7.98
N LYS A 263 16.67 9.02 7.72
CA LYS A 263 18.05 9.48 7.90
C LYS A 263 18.54 9.32 9.34
N GLN A 264 17.68 9.52 10.31
CA GLN A 264 17.99 9.47 11.75
C GLN A 264 17.57 8.13 12.39
N SER A 265 16.83 7.30 11.70
CA SER A 265 16.28 6.06 12.20
C SER A 265 17.37 5.05 12.55
N ALA A 266 17.33 4.49 13.76
CA ALA A 266 18.11 3.30 14.08
C ALA A 266 17.47 2.06 13.45
N ALA A 267 16.15 1.91 13.61
CA ALA A 267 15.37 0.85 12.99
C ALA A 267 13.92 1.30 12.71
N LEU A 268 13.34 0.74 11.65
CA LEU A 268 11.89 0.74 11.43
C LEU A 268 11.26 -0.40 12.22
N LEU A 269 10.19 -0.12 12.95
CA LEU A 269 9.38 -1.09 13.66
C LEU A 269 7.99 -1.18 13.00
N LEU A 270 7.70 -2.31 12.36
CA LEU A 270 6.41 -2.60 11.74
C LEU A 270 5.67 -3.66 12.56
N THR A 271 4.63 -3.27 13.27
CA THR A 271 3.83 -4.16 14.12
C THR A 271 2.45 -4.48 13.56
N SER A 272 2.31 -4.36 12.25
CA SER A 272 1.05 -4.55 11.56
C SER A 272 0.47 -5.96 11.79
N ARG A 273 -0.85 -6.04 11.91
CA ARG A 273 -1.62 -7.29 11.99
C ARG A 273 -1.86 -7.90 10.63
N THR A 274 -1.89 -7.04 9.59
CA THR A 274 -2.04 -7.47 8.20
C THR A 274 -1.45 -6.43 7.25
N GLU A 275 -0.77 -6.91 6.23
CA GLU A 275 -0.20 -6.12 5.13
C GLU A 275 -0.33 -6.91 3.82
N GLY A 276 -0.16 -6.22 2.69
CA GLY A 276 0.22 -6.87 1.44
C GLY A 276 1.75 -6.87 1.30
N ALA A 277 2.29 -5.84 0.64
CA ALA A 277 3.72 -5.54 0.57
C ALA A 277 3.91 -4.08 1.03
N PRO A 278 4.24 -3.84 2.30
CA PRO A 278 4.24 -2.50 2.89
C PRO A 278 5.33 -1.62 2.30
N LEU A 279 4.94 -0.45 1.75
CA LEU A 279 5.84 0.50 1.11
C LEU A 279 6.94 0.97 2.06
N VAL A 280 6.59 1.27 3.30
CA VAL A 280 7.53 1.78 4.30
C VAL A 280 8.68 0.80 4.59
N VAL A 281 8.44 -0.51 4.47
CA VAL A 281 9.51 -1.53 4.58
C VAL A 281 10.45 -1.43 3.38
N ALA A 282 9.89 -1.33 2.16
CA ALA A 282 10.69 -1.15 0.96
C ALA A 282 11.52 0.15 1.01
N GLU A 283 10.93 1.24 1.52
CA GLU A 283 11.59 2.54 1.68
C GLU A 283 12.71 2.47 2.74
N ALA A 284 12.46 1.83 3.87
CA ALA A 284 13.46 1.64 4.92
C ALA A 284 14.65 0.81 4.42
N LEU A 285 14.40 -0.33 3.77
CA LEU A 285 15.44 -1.17 3.17
C LEU A 285 16.22 -0.44 2.09
N ALA A 286 15.55 0.36 1.26
CA ALA A 286 16.20 1.20 0.26
C ALA A 286 17.09 2.29 0.87
N ALA A 287 16.75 2.77 2.06
CA ALA A 287 17.55 3.70 2.86
C ALA A 287 18.66 3.01 3.67
N GLY A 288 18.74 1.70 3.66
CA GLY A 288 19.64 0.94 4.54
C GLY A 288 19.23 1.01 6.01
N VAL A 289 17.96 1.23 6.31
CA VAL A 289 17.44 1.23 7.67
C VAL A 289 17.07 -0.20 8.08
N PRO A 290 17.59 -0.70 9.21
CA PRO A 290 17.18 -1.97 9.79
C PRO A 290 15.66 -2.05 9.98
N VAL A 291 15.08 -3.24 9.77
CA VAL A 291 13.64 -3.46 9.89
C VAL A 291 13.34 -4.59 10.87
N ILE A 292 12.50 -4.28 11.84
CA ILE A 292 11.89 -5.25 12.77
C ILE A 292 10.41 -5.31 12.42
N ALA A 293 9.89 -6.47 12.01
CA ALA A 293 8.53 -6.55 11.52
C ALA A 293 7.79 -7.78 12.06
N THR A 294 6.48 -7.65 12.29
CA THR A 294 5.61 -8.80 12.52
C THR A 294 5.50 -9.64 11.25
N ASP A 295 5.56 -10.97 11.39
CA ASP A 295 5.32 -11.91 10.28
C ASP A 295 3.83 -11.93 9.88
N CYS A 296 3.34 -10.82 9.33
CA CYS A 296 1.93 -10.63 9.02
C CYS A 296 1.57 -10.79 7.53
N SER A 297 2.56 -10.90 6.64
CA SER A 297 2.34 -11.10 5.20
C SER A 297 3.52 -11.74 4.49
N SER A 298 3.22 -12.40 3.37
CA SER A 298 4.19 -12.90 2.40
C SER A 298 5.11 -11.79 1.87
N GLY A 299 4.58 -10.58 1.68
CA GLY A 299 5.36 -9.45 1.18
C GLY A 299 6.52 -9.05 2.08
N ILE A 300 6.35 -9.14 3.41
CA ILE A 300 7.46 -8.88 4.35
C ILE A 300 8.53 -9.97 4.21
N ARG A 301 8.12 -11.25 4.14
CA ARG A 301 9.06 -12.36 3.94
C ARG A 301 9.81 -12.26 2.61
N GLU A 302 9.14 -11.86 1.53
CA GLU A 302 9.79 -11.62 0.23
C GLU A 302 10.79 -10.45 0.30
N PHE A 303 10.46 -9.35 0.97
CA PHE A 303 11.41 -8.24 1.18
C PHE A 303 12.64 -8.69 1.98
N PHE A 304 12.44 -9.44 3.05
CA PHE A 304 13.54 -9.91 3.90
C PHE A 304 14.42 -10.95 3.18
N GLY A 305 13.81 -11.83 2.38
CA GLY A 305 14.55 -12.78 1.53
C GLY A 305 15.31 -12.14 0.36
N ALA A 306 14.97 -10.90 0.00
CA ALA A 306 15.63 -10.16 -1.09
C ALA A 306 16.77 -9.26 -0.59
N THR A 307 17.08 -9.25 0.71
CA THR A 307 18.12 -8.39 1.30
C THR A 307 19.02 -9.16 2.26
N ASP A 308 20.31 -9.22 1.95
CA ASP A 308 21.35 -9.77 2.82
C ASP A 308 22.18 -8.67 3.50
N SER A 309 21.97 -7.41 3.10
CA SER A 309 22.82 -6.27 3.51
C SER A 309 22.22 -5.42 4.63
N VAL A 310 20.97 -5.65 5.01
CA VAL A 310 20.28 -4.87 6.06
C VAL A 310 19.78 -5.81 7.14
N TYR A 311 19.94 -5.41 8.40
CA TYR A 311 19.38 -6.17 9.52
C TYR A 311 17.86 -6.26 9.40
N THR A 312 17.33 -7.48 9.46
CA THR A 312 15.90 -7.75 9.46
C THR A 312 15.57 -8.78 10.56
N ASP A 313 14.47 -8.56 11.29
CA ASP A 313 13.99 -9.47 12.32
C ASP A 313 12.48 -9.67 12.20
N LEU A 314 12.05 -10.94 12.10
CA LEU A 314 10.64 -11.31 12.04
C LEU A 314 10.15 -11.71 13.43
N ILE A 315 9.11 -11.05 13.89
CA ILE A 315 8.48 -11.31 15.18
C ILE A 315 7.08 -11.90 15.03
N ALA A 316 6.65 -12.69 16.00
CA ALA A 316 5.31 -13.24 16.02
C ALA A 316 4.26 -12.13 16.07
N ARG A 317 3.15 -12.33 15.35
CA ARG A 317 2.02 -11.41 15.40
C ARG A 317 1.42 -11.34 16.80
N GLU A 318 0.81 -10.19 17.14
CA GLU A 318 0.12 -9.96 18.43
C GLU A 318 0.98 -10.17 19.68
N SER A 319 2.30 -9.99 19.57
CA SER A 319 3.23 -10.24 20.67
C SER A 319 4.00 -8.99 21.08
N ALA A 320 3.52 -8.26 22.08
CA ALA A 320 4.24 -7.13 22.65
C ALA A 320 5.58 -7.57 23.29
N THR A 321 5.63 -8.77 23.91
CA THR A 321 6.87 -9.35 24.43
C THR A 321 7.84 -9.69 23.29
N GLY A 322 7.34 -10.23 22.16
CA GLY A 322 8.16 -10.48 20.98
C GLY A 322 8.74 -9.20 20.40
N VAL A 323 7.98 -8.09 20.40
CA VAL A 323 8.50 -6.76 20.04
C VAL A 323 9.60 -6.33 20.99
N ALA A 324 9.39 -6.43 22.30
CA ALA A 324 10.38 -6.07 23.31
C ALA A 324 11.69 -6.86 23.14
N ASP A 325 11.59 -8.18 23.02
CA ASP A 325 12.74 -9.06 22.82
C ASP A 325 13.52 -8.72 21.53
N ALA A 326 12.82 -8.42 20.44
CA ALA A 326 13.45 -8.03 19.19
C ALA A 326 14.18 -6.68 19.30
N LEU A 327 13.59 -5.70 19.98
CA LEU A 327 14.23 -4.41 20.24
C LEU A 327 15.49 -4.56 21.08
N LEU A 328 15.48 -5.42 22.10
CA LEU A 328 16.65 -5.69 22.95
C LEU A 328 17.75 -6.43 22.17
N ARG A 329 17.40 -7.43 21.35
CA ARG A 329 18.36 -8.08 20.44
C ARG A 329 19.00 -7.07 19.49
N PHE A 330 18.18 -6.24 18.84
CA PHE A 330 18.68 -5.20 17.94
C PHE A 330 19.63 -4.24 18.64
N ALA A 331 19.26 -3.72 19.80
CA ALA A 331 20.08 -2.76 20.57
C ALA A 331 21.41 -3.36 21.05
N SER A 332 21.48 -4.70 21.29
CA SER A 332 22.69 -5.40 21.70
C SER A 332 23.64 -5.72 20.55
N SER A 333 23.18 -5.66 19.31
CA SER A 333 23.94 -6.06 18.11
C SER A 333 23.79 -5.01 16.98
N LEU A 334 23.90 -3.73 17.34
CA LEU A 334 23.78 -2.64 16.36
C LEU A 334 24.70 -2.89 15.17
N PRO A 335 24.16 -3.01 13.94
CA PRO A 335 24.97 -3.23 12.76
C PRO A 335 25.85 -2.01 12.49
N GLU A 336 27.18 -2.22 12.37
CA GLU A 336 28.16 -1.15 12.18
C GLU A 336 28.09 -0.51 10.78
N ASP A 337 27.66 -1.27 9.76
CA ASP A 337 27.49 -0.78 8.39
C ASP A 337 26.29 -1.42 7.72
N VAL A 338 25.34 -0.61 7.35
CA VAL A 338 24.17 -1.05 6.61
C VAL A 338 24.17 -0.37 5.23
N SER A 339 24.49 -1.15 4.20
CA SER A 339 24.45 -0.66 2.84
C SER A 339 23.01 -0.65 2.33
N PRO A 340 22.59 0.41 1.61
CA PRO A 340 21.27 0.46 0.99
C PRO A 340 21.04 -0.74 0.07
N THR A 341 19.88 -1.37 0.18
CA THR A 341 19.48 -2.45 -0.72
C THR A 341 19.00 -1.86 -2.04
N GLN A 342 19.61 -2.26 -3.15
CA GLN A 342 19.13 -1.87 -4.47
C GLN A 342 17.88 -2.65 -4.84
N LEU A 343 16.74 -2.28 -4.26
CA LEU A 343 15.43 -2.66 -4.78
C LEU A 343 15.19 -1.83 -6.06
N SER A 344 15.61 -2.36 -7.22
CA SER A 344 15.59 -1.61 -8.47
C SER A 344 14.19 -1.20 -8.90
N PRO A 345 13.90 0.11 -9.11
CA PRO A 345 12.61 0.55 -9.66
C PRO A 345 12.39 0.07 -11.10
N HIS A 346 13.45 -0.20 -11.83
CA HIS A 346 13.38 -0.69 -13.22
C HIS A 346 12.68 -2.05 -13.36
N VAL A 347 12.72 -2.90 -12.33
CA VAL A 347 12.09 -4.22 -12.38
C VAL A 347 10.58 -4.09 -12.53
N THR A 348 9.95 -3.12 -11.85
CA THR A 348 8.49 -2.98 -11.89
C THR A 348 8.00 -2.39 -13.21
N TYR A 349 8.67 -1.37 -13.77
CA TYR A 349 8.29 -0.84 -15.09
C TYR A 349 8.47 -1.90 -16.17
N GLN A 350 9.59 -2.60 -16.20
CA GLN A 350 9.85 -3.62 -17.21
C GLN A 350 8.78 -4.72 -17.19
N ARG A 351 8.39 -5.20 -16.00
CA ARG A 351 7.30 -6.17 -15.87
C ARG A 351 5.96 -5.63 -16.39
N TRP A 352 5.61 -4.39 -16.07
CA TRP A 352 4.41 -3.75 -16.60
C TRP A 352 4.47 -3.57 -18.12
N ASN A 353 5.61 -3.10 -18.64
CA ASN A 353 5.80 -2.93 -20.08
C ASN A 353 5.74 -4.27 -20.82
N ASP A 354 6.35 -5.32 -20.29
CA ASP A 354 6.29 -6.66 -20.85
C ASP A 354 4.85 -7.18 -20.87
N LEU A 355 4.10 -6.99 -19.78
CA LEU A 355 2.68 -7.32 -19.71
C LEU A 355 1.87 -6.56 -20.77
N LEU A 356 2.01 -5.22 -20.83
CA LEU A 356 1.27 -4.39 -21.80
C LEU A 356 1.60 -4.71 -23.26
N ASN A 357 2.80 -5.24 -23.52
CA ASN A 357 3.20 -5.67 -24.88
C ASN A 357 2.78 -7.10 -25.20
N SER A 358 2.50 -7.94 -24.20
CA SER A 358 2.05 -9.33 -24.37
C SER A 358 0.52 -9.45 -24.54
N LEU A 359 -0.24 -8.47 -24.11
CA LEU A 359 -1.70 -8.36 -24.21
C LEU A 359 -2.12 -7.55 -25.46
#